data_02055ed894d64c002e6262eaf6c152a6
#
_entry.id   02055ed894d64c002e6262eaf6c152a6
#
_cell.length_a   1.000
_cell.length_b   1.000
_cell.length_c   1.000
_cell.angle_alpha   90.00
_cell.angle_beta   90.00
_cell.angle_gamma   90.00
#
_symmetry.space_group_name_H-M   'P 1'
#
loop_
_entity.id
_entity.type
_entity.pdbx_description
1 polymer ?
#
loop_
_entity_poly.entity_id
_entity_poly.type
_entity_poly.pdbx_seq_one_letter_code
_entity_poly.pdbx_strand_id
1 'polypeptide(L)'
;MLIHLVGDMHQPLHFGLKEDRGANDFKVKWFNQPTNMHRVWDTQMIESYNMSYSELAGNLPKLDKEVVKSIKSGSLLDWVEENRELTREVYSSASANENLSYRYMYEWFDVLKMQINKAGIRLAVILNDIYA
;
A
#
# COMPACT_ATOMS: atom_id res chain seq x y z
N MET A 1 -16.59 -4.16 7.86
CA MET A 1 -15.91 -5.23 7.11
C MET A 1 -15.48 -4.80 5.71
N LEU A 2 -16.35 -4.23 4.87
CA LEU A 2 -15.98 -3.81 3.50
C LEU A 2 -14.82 -2.80 3.45
N ILE A 3 -14.84 -1.76 4.30
CA ILE A 3 -13.75 -0.76 4.39
C ILE A 3 -12.41 -1.44 4.65
N HIS A 4 -12.37 -2.38 5.59
CA HIS A 4 -11.17 -3.14 5.93
C HIS A 4 -10.67 -3.97 4.72
N LEU A 5 -11.56 -4.72 4.09
CA LEU A 5 -11.20 -5.57 2.94
C LEU A 5 -10.66 -4.76 1.76
N VAL A 6 -11.27 -3.60 1.46
CA VAL A 6 -10.79 -2.74 0.38
C VAL A 6 -9.44 -2.10 0.74
N GLY A 7 -9.24 -1.72 1.99
CA GLY A 7 -7.95 -1.26 2.49
C GLY A 7 -6.87 -2.33 2.34
N ASP A 8 -7.12 -3.53 2.84
CA ASP A 8 -6.22 -4.68 2.76
C ASP A 8 -5.84 -5.02 1.31
N MET A 9 -6.80 -4.94 0.39
CA MET A 9 -6.55 -5.17 -1.03
C MET A 9 -5.52 -4.20 -1.63
N HIS A 10 -5.31 -3.03 -1.03
CA HIS A 10 -4.36 -2.02 -1.51
C HIS A 10 -3.02 -2.01 -0.77
N GLN A 11 -2.84 -2.88 0.23
CA GLN A 11 -1.53 -3.16 0.81
C GLN A 11 -0.84 -4.24 -0.03
N PRO A 12 0.26 -3.92 -0.74
CA PRO A 12 0.80 -4.83 -1.76
C PRO A 12 1.21 -6.20 -1.21
N LEU A 13 1.71 -6.28 0.01
CA LEU A 13 2.17 -7.55 0.58
C LEU A 13 1.04 -8.45 1.11
N HIS A 14 -0.22 -7.96 1.13
CA HIS A 14 -1.39 -8.84 1.31
C HIS A 14 -1.63 -9.77 0.11
N PHE A 15 -1.03 -9.46 -1.04
CA PHE A 15 -0.92 -10.36 -2.21
C PHE A 15 0.45 -11.05 -2.31
N GLY A 16 1.24 -11.02 -1.24
CA GLY A 16 2.55 -11.62 -1.17
C GLY A 16 2.55 -13.15 -1.30
N LEU A 17 3.73 -13.72 -1.37
CA LEU A 17 3.93 -15.14 -1.55
C LEU A 17 3.44 -15.91 -0.31
N LYS A 18 2.81 -17.05 -0.54
CA LYS A 18 2.33 -17.93 0.54
C LYS A 18 3.51 -18.52 1.33
N GLU A 19 4.59 -18.83 0.62
CA GLU A 19 5.79 -19.49 1.14
C GLU A 19 6.49 -18.65 2.23
N ASP A 20 6.42 -17.32 2.14
CA ASP A 20 6.99 -16.38 3.11
C ASP A 20 5.94 -15.62 3.93
N ARG A 21 4.69 -16.10 3.86
CA ARG A 21 3.54 -15.52 4.56
C ARG A 21 3.33 -14.04 4.24
N GLY A 22 3.42 -13.69 2.94
CA GLY A 22 3.27 -12.31 2.48
C GLY A 22 4.39 -11.42 2.98
N ALA A 23 5.64 -11.87 2.84
CA ALA A 23 6.86 -11.19 3.27
C ALA A 23 7.00 -10.97 4.80
N ASN A 24 6.25 -11.71 5.63
CA ASN A 24 6.54 -11.78 7.07
C ASN A 24 7.86 -12.49 7.37
N ASP A 25 8.26 -13.41 6.50
CA ASP A 25 9.53 -14.11 6.61
C ASP A 25 10.67 -13.42 5.81
N PHE A 26 10.36 -12.39 5.04
CA PHE A 26 11.35 -11.56 4.36
C PHE A 26 11.96 -10.56 5.36
N LYS A 27 13.07 -10.96 6.00
CA LYS A 27 13.69 -10.17 7.07
C LYS A 27 14.49 -8.99 6.50
N VAL A 28 14.30 -7.84 7.12
CA VAL A 28 15.02 -6.58 6.86
C VAL A 28 15.27 -5.87 8.18
N LYS A 29 15.98 -4.75 8.13
CA LYS A 29 16.03 -3.80 9.25
C LYS A 29 15.34 -2.50 8.84
N TRP A 30 14.71 -1.86 9.79
CA TRP A 30 14.12 -0.53 9.64
C TRP A 30 14.80 0.42 10.61
N PHE A 31 15.59 1.37 10.09
CA PHE A 31 16.45 2.22 10.92
C PHE A 31 17.27 1.42 11.93
N ASN A 32 17.98 0.42 11.46
CA ASN A 32 18.82 -0.53 12.23
C ASN A 32 18.05 -1.50 13.16
N GLN A 33 16.73 -1.44 13.22
CA GLN A 33 15.93 -2.35 14.05
C GLN A 33 15.47 -3.56 13.23
N PRO A 34 15.68 -4.80 13.70
CA PRO A 34 15.21 -5.99 13.00
C PRO A 34 13.69 -6.00 12.84
N THR A 35 13.24 -6.30 11.62
CA THR A 35 11.82 -6.37 11.27
C THR A 35 11.62 -7.25 10.04
N ASN A 36 10.49 -7.10 9.35
CA ASN A 36 10.22 -7.76 8.07
C ASN A 36 9.54 -6.79 7.10
N MET A 37 9.57 -7.12 5.81
CA MET A 37 8.99 -6.26 4.76
C MET A 37 7.50 -6.03 4.93
N HIS A 38 6.74 -7.04 5.37
CA HIS A 38 5.31 -6.90 5.61
C HIS A 38 5.04 -5.77 6.61
N ARG A 39 5.72 -5.78 7.76
CA ARG A 39 5.55 -4.76 8.80
C ARG A 39 6.04 -3.38 8.37
N VAL A 40 7.04 -3.29 7.52
CA VAL A 40 7.48 -2.01 6.94
C VAL A 40 6.34 -1.34 6.20
N TRP A 41 5.61 -2.09 5.38
CA TRP A 41 4.49 -1.60 4.58
C TRP A 41 3.18 -1.43 5.38
N ASP A 42 2.90 -2.31 6.33
CA ASP A 42 1.70 -2.18 7.16
C ASP A 42 1.75 -0.99 8.11
N THR A 43 2.92 -0.71 8.67
CA THR A 43 2.98 0.09 9.89
C THR A 43 4.15 1.08 9.88
N GLN A 44 5.39 0.60 9.67
CA GLN A 44 6.58 1.36 10.03
C GLN A 44 6.83 2.58 9.13
N MET A 45 6.56 2.50 7.82
CA MET A 45 6.63 3.67 6.95
C MET A 45 5.64 4.76 7.37
N ILE A 46 4.42 4.38 7.71
CA ILE A 46 3.38 5.32 8.15
C ILE A 46 3.76 5.96 9.48
N GLU A 47 4.15 5.16 10.46
CA GLU A 47 4.53 5.63 11.80
C GLU A 47 5.76 6.55 11.77
N SER A 48 6.70 6.32 10.85
CA SER A 48 7.91 7.15 10.74
C SER A 48 7.65 8.61 10.38
N TYR A 49 6.49 8.92 9.80
CA TYR A 49 6.08 10.31 9.54
C TYR A 49 5.42 10.99 10.74
N ASN A 50 5.09 10.26 11.80
CA ASN A 50 4.46 10.78 13.01
C ASN A 50 3.18 11.61 12.76
N MET A 51 2.46 11.31 11.70
CA MET A 51 1.15 11.90 11.39
C MET A 51 0.03 11.08 12.00
N SER A 52 -0.99 11.76 12.53
CA SER A 52 -2.28 11.12 12.82
C SER A 52 -2.94 10.65 11.52
N TYR A 53 -3.91 9.76 11.61
CA TYR A 53 -4.65 9.29 10.43
C TYR A 53 -5.35 10.43 9.66
N SER A 54 -5.84 11.45 10.35
CA SER A 54 -6.47 12.62 9.72
C SER A 54 -5.45 13.53 9.05
N GLU A 55 -4.26 13.71 9.63
CA GLU A 55 -3.17 14.45 8.99
C GLU A 55 -2.67 13.71 7.74
N LEU A 56 -2.48 12.40 7.82
CA LEU A 56 -2.09 11.59 6.66
C LEU A 56 -3.13 11.70 5.55
N ALA A 57 -4.42 11.57 5.87
CA ALA A 57 -5.51 11.72 4.92
C ALA A 57 -5.51 13.12 4.26
N GLY A 58 -5.26 14.17 5.03
CA GLY A 58 -5.15 15.55 4.53
C GLY A 58 -3.90 15.80 3.67
N ASN A 59 -2.86 14.99 3.83
CA ASN A 59 -1.60 15.05 3.08
C ASN A 59 -1.53 14.08 1.88
N LEU A 60 -2.60 13.35 1.59
CA LEU A 60 -2.65 12.53 0.38
C LEU A 60 -2.59 13.43 -0.87
N PRO A 61 -1.94 12.97 -1.95
CA PRO A 61 -1.85 13.73 -3.19
C PRO A 61 -3.23 14.10 -3.73
N LYS A 62 -3.43 15.36 -4.09
CA LYS A 62 -4.62 15.78 -4.83
C LYS A 62 -4.50 15.30 -6.26
N LEU A 63 -5.45 14.49 -6.69
CA LEU A 63 -5.46 13.90 -8.02
C LEU A 63 -6.36 14.70 -8.94
N ASP A 64 -5.94 14.87 -10.19
CA ASP A 64 -6.79 15.44 -11.22
C ASP A 64 -7.92 14.49 -11.65
N LYS A 65 -8.88 15.02 -12.39
CA LYS A 65 -10.09 14.27 -12.79
C LYS A 65 -9.79 13.05 -13.66
N GLU A 66 -8.78 13.15 -14.52
CA GLU A 66 -8.42 12.06 -15.43
C GLU A 66 -7.74 10.90 -14.66
N VAL A 67 -6.88 11.22 -13.70
CA VAL A 67 -6.28 10.21 -12.83
C VAL A 67 -7.36 9.51 -11.97
N VAL A 68 -8.28 10.27 -11.37
CA VAL A 68 -9.39 9.71 -10.62
C VAL A 68 -10.27 8.80 -11.49
N LYS A 69 -10.56 9.22 -12.72
CA LYS A 69 -11.31 8.41 -13.69
C LYS A 69 -10.59 7.11 -14.02
N SER A 70 -9.28 7.17 -14.24
CA SER A 70 -8.45 5.98 -14.48
C SER A 70 -8.48 5.02 -13.30
N ILE A 71 -8.33 5.52 -12.06
CA ILE A 71 -8.38 4.69 -10.84
C ILE A 71 -9.73 3.97 -10.68
N LYS A 72 -10.83 4.64 -11.05
CA LYS A 72 -12.19 4.09 -11.00
C LYS A 72 -12.45 3.03 -12.08
N SER A 73 -11.68 3.02 -13.14
CA SER A 73 -11.90 2.13 -14.28
C SER A 73 -11.51 0.68 -13.96
N GLY A 74 -12.01 -0.23 -14.78
CA GLY A 74 -11.74 -1.65 -14.63
C GLY A 74 -12.67 -2.37 -13.66
N SER A 75 -12.46 -3.64 -13.53
CA SER A 75 -13.16 -4.53 -12.61
C SER A 75 -12.36 -4.75 -11.31
N LEU A 76 -12.98 -5.39 -10.34
CA LEU A 76 -12.29 -5.81 -9.12
C LEU A 76 -11.05 -6.69 -9.43
N LEU A 77 -11.13 -7.55 -10.44
CA LEU A 77 -10.01 -8.41 -10.83
C LEU A 77 -8.86 -7.60 -11.45
N ASP A 78 -9.17 -6.55 -12.21
CA ASP A 78 -8.14 -5.65 -12.75
C ASP A 78 -7.41 -4.92 -11.61
N TRP A 79 -8.14 -4.49 -10.58
CA TRP A 79 -7.54 -3.85 -9.40
C TRP A 79 -6.67 -4.82 -8.59
N VAL A 80 -7.09 -6.08 -8.49
CA VAL A 80 -6.29 -7.14 -7.85
C VAL A 80 -4.99 -7.36 -8.63
N GLU A 81 -5.04 -7.48 -9.97
CA GLU A 81 -3.82 -7.70 -10.76
C GLU A 81 -2.88 -6.50 -10.69
N GLU A 82 -3.39 -5.27 -10.73
CA GLU A 82 -2.59 -4.07 -10.50
C GLU A 82 -1.82 -4.13 -9.17
N ASN A 83 -2.48 -4.56 -8.10
CA ASN A 83 -1.82 -4.71 -6.79
C ASN A 83 -0.80 -5.85 -6.78
N ARG A 84 -1.05 -6.95 -7.51
CA ARG A 84 -0.08 -8.05 -7.64
C ARG A 84 1.17 -7.62 -8.41
N GLU A 85 1.04 -6.76 -9.41
CA GLU A 85 2.21 -6.18 -10.09
C GLU A 85 3.03 -5.32 -9.12
N LEU A 86 2.39 -4.44 -8.36
CA LEU A 86 3.06 -3.67 -7.32
C LEU A 86 3.72 -4.57 -6.26
N THR A 87 3.09 -5.69 -5.90
CA THR A 87 3.68 -6.68 -4.99
C THR A 87 5.04 -7.17 -5.51
N ARG A 88 5.15 -7.50 -6.81
CA ARG A 88 6.41 -7.94 -7.43
C ARG A 88 7.49 -6.85 -7.34
N GLU A 89 7.11 -5.59 -7.58
CA GLU A 89 8.02 -4.45 -7.45
C GLU A 89 8.51 -4.28 -6.00
N VAL A 90 7.60 -4.40 -5.03
CA VAL A 90 7.94 -4.31 -3.60
C VAL A 90 8.89 -5.43 -3.18
N TYR A 91 8.68 -6.67 -3.63
CA TYR A 91 9.64 -7.76 -3.37
C TYR A 91 11.02 -7.48 -3.98
N SER A 92 11.08 -6.80 -5.10
CA SER A 92 12.33 -6.44 -5.76
C SER A 92 13.00 -5.19 -5.19
N SER A 93 12.31 -4.47 -4.30
CA SER A 93 12.76 -3.17 -3.76
C SER A 93 13.80 -3.27 -2.65
N ALA A 94 14.02 -4.46 -2.11
CA ALA A 94 14.96 -4.69 -1.02
C ALA A 94 15.60 -6.07 -1.10
N SER A 95 16.76 -6.22 -0.48
CA SER A 95 17.42 -7.51 -0.31
C SER A 95 17.21 -8.04 1.12
N ALA A 96 17.29 -9.36 1.29
CA ALA A 96 17.19 -9.98 2.61
C ALA A 96 18.23 -9.40 3.58
N ASN A 97 17.79 -9.07 4.79
CA ASN A 97 18.58 -8.44 5.85
C ASN A 97 19.10 -7.03 5.54
N GLU A 98 18.64 -6.39 4.46
CA GLU A 98 18.98 -5.01 4.14
C GLU A 98 18.50 -4.05 5.24
N ASN A 99 19.27 -3.00 5.48
CA ASN A 99 18.88 -1.93 6.39
C ASN A 99 18.18 -0.82 5.62
N LEU A 100 16.86 -0.78 5.72
CA LEU A 100 16.01 0.23 5.10
C LEU A 100 15.86 1.45 6.02
N SER A 101 15.88 2.63 5.41
CA SER A 101 15.78 3.89 6.15
C SER A 101 15.24 5.02 5.28
N TYR A 102 15.75 6.24 5.42
CA TYR A 102 15.28 7.44 4.69
C TYR A 102 15.21 7.27 3.17
N ARG A 103 16.15 6.56 2.56
CA ARG A 103 16.15 6.32 1.12
C ARG A 103 14.91 5.53 0.71
N TYR A 104 14.59 4.47 1.42
CA TYR A 104 13.41 3.64 1.17
C TYR A 104 12.12 4.45 1.37
N MET A 105 12.06 5.26 2.44
CA MET A 105 10.97 6.21 2.67
C MET A 105 10.78 7.15 1.48
N TYR A 106 11.84 7.76 1.00
CA TYR A 106 11.80 8.70 -0.13
C TYR A 106 11.30 8.03 -1.41
N GLU A 107 11.75 6.81 -1.68
CA GLU A 107 11.39 6.09 -2.91
C GLU A 107 9.95 5.54 -2.87
N TRP A 108 9.44 5.14 -1.70
CA TRP A 108 8.22 4.33 -1.61
C TRP A 108 7.05 4.97 -0.87
N PHE A 109 7.25 6.01 -0.10
CA PHE A 109 6.14 6.59 0.67
C PHE A 109 5.07 7.24 -0.21
N ASP A 110 5.44 7.83 -1.35
CA ASP A 110 4.46 8.35 -2.30
C ASP A 110 3.64 7.23 -2.97
N VAL A 111 4.25 6.08 -3.20
CA VAL A 111 3.53 4.87 -3.66
C VAL A 111 2.52 4.41 -2.61
N LEU A 112 2.91 4.36 -1.35
CA LEU A 112 2.03 4.02 -0.23
C LEU A 112 0.84 5.01 -0.14
N LYS A 113 1.08 6.31 -0.22
CA LYS A 113 0.03 7.34 -0.23
C LYS A 113 -0.92 7.17 -1.41
N MET A 114 -0.40 6.84 -2.59
CA MET A 114 -1.22 6.56 -3.77
C MET A 114 -2.09 5.32 -3.57
N GLN A 115 -1.60 4.27 -2.93
CA GLN A 115 -2.39 3.08 -2.59
C GLN A 115 -3.54 3.43 -1.63
N ILE A 116 -3.32 4.30 -0.65
CA ILE A 116 -4.39 4.79 0.24
C ILE A 116 -5.44 5.58 -0.58
N ASN A 117 -5.02 6.45 -1.49
CA ASN A 117 -5.93 7.18 -2.38
C ASN A 117 -6.77 6.22 -3.24
N LYS A 118 -6.13 5.24 -3.88
CA LYS A 118 -6.82 4.23 -4.70
C LYS A 118 -7.83 3.45 -3.87
N ALA A 119 -7.47 3.04 -2.66
CA ALA A 119 -8.37 2.34 -1.75
C ALA A 119 -9.63 3.16 -1.45
N GLY A 120 -9.47 4.43 -1.11
CA GLY A 120 -10.61 5.33 -0.83
C GLY A 120 -11.50 5.57 -2.03
N ILE A 121 -10.92 5.83 -3.21
CA ILE A 121 -11.65 6.07 -4.47
C ILE A 121 -12.43 4.81 -4.88
N ARG A 122 -11.80 3.64 -4.84
CA ARG A 122 -12.40 2.35 -5.21
C ARG A 122 -13.46 1.90 -4.20
N LEU A 123 -13.26 2.17 -2.91
CA LEU A 123 -14.31 1.99 -1.90
C LEU A 123 -15.55 2.82 -2.22
N ALA A 124 -15.38 4.07 -2.61
CA ALA A 124 -16.50 4.94 -3.01
C ALA A 124 -17.22 4.40 -4.26
N VAL A 125 -16.51 3.83 -5.24
CA VAL A 125 -17.12 3.17 -6.40
C VAL A 125 -18.01 2.02 -5.96
N ILE A 126 -17.49 1.13 -5.11
CA ILE A 126 -18.23 -0.05 -4.62
C ILE A 126 -19.47 0.38 -3.81
N LEU A 127 -19.31 1.36 -2.92
CA LEU A 127 -20.43 1.85 -2.11
C LEU A 127 -21.52 2.49 -2.98
N ASN A 128 -21.14 3.27 -3.98
CA ASN A 128 -22.11 3.87 -4.91
C ASN A 128 -22.86 2.79 -5.71
N ASP A 129 -22.19 1.73 -6.10
CA ASP A 129 -22.83 0.59 -6.80
C ASP A 129 -23.82 -0.15 -5.90
N ILE A 130 -23.51 -0.31 -4.61
CA ILE A 130 -24.38 -1.01 -3.66
C ILE A 130 -25.62 -0.18 -3.30
N TYR A 131 -25.48 1.13 -3.18
CA TYR A 131 -26.50 2.05 -2.66
C TYR A 131 -27.13 2.97 -3.72
N ALA A 132 -26.82 2.75 -4.97
CA ALA A 132 -27.38 3.52 -6.08
C ALA A 132 -28.89 3.23 -6.32
#